data_fc190b30f7379aabe701853a2af2fd8c
#
_entry.id   fc190b30f7379aabe701853a2af2fd8c
#
_cell.length_a   1.000
_cell.length_b   1.000
_cell.length_c   1.000
_cell.angle_alpha   90.00
_cell.angle_beta   90.00
_cell.angle_gamma   90.00
#
_symmetry.space_group_name_H-M   'P 1'
#
loop_
_entity.id
_entity.type
_entity.pdbx_description
1 polymer ?
#
loop_
_entity_poly.entity_id
_entity_poly.type
_entity_poly.pdbx_seq_one_letter_code
_entity_poly.pdbx_strand_id
1 'polypeptide(L)'
;MISKALEEYVKTMYVLKKQVGEIRVTDIAEKMNCSKASVTKSLNSLKEKGLVNYEAYGKITLTKEADDIAQKALEAYDIVYLLFNKLLNLPDDKAKDEAEKVKKVLSDEALNSLAKYLHTTLGLVNLDCRYDINQKKCRDCIKRNTVKQNNEWGERKYARVKRYMFWKRWQKNTW
;
A
#
# COMPACT_ATOMS: atom_id res chain seq x y z
N MET A 1 -9.01 -15.20 6.34
CA MET A 1 -8.57 -13.86 6.81
C MET A 1 -7.26 -14.02 7.56
N ILE A 2 -6.25 -13.24 7.28
CA ILE A 2 -4.95 -13.27 7.97
C ILE A 2 -4.93 -12.27 9.14
N SER A 3 -4.07 -12.51 10.13
CA SER A 3 -3.88 -11.55 11.23
C SER A 3 -3.21 -10.27 10.73
N LYS A 4 -3.49 -9.14 11.39
CA LYS A 4 -2.84 -7.85 11.07
C LYS A 4 -1.31 -7.92 11.14
N ALA A 5 -0.77 -8.75 12.03
CA ALA A 5 0.68 -8.97 12.11
C ALA A 5 1.22 -9.64 10.83
N LEU A 6 0.56 -10.69 10.34
CA LEU A 6 0.96 -11.35 9.09
C LEU A 6 0.78 -10.44 7.86
N GLU A 7 -0.25 -9.59 7.85
CA GLU A 7 -0.45 -8.58 6.81
C GLU A 7 0.73 -7.61 6.72
N GLU A 8 1.28 -7.17 7.86
CA GLU A 8 2.47 -6.31 7.88
C GLU A 8 3.71 -7.03 7.31
N TYR A 9 3.88 -8.34 7.56
CA TYR A 9 4.93 -9.12 6.91
C TYR A 9 4.74 -9.17 5.39
N VAL A 10 3.53 -9.44 4.92
CA VAL A 10 3.20 -9.49 3.47
C VAL A 10 3.46 -8.12 2.82
N LYS A 11 3.03 -7.04 3.46
CA LYS A 11 3.29 -5.66 3.00
C LYS A 11 4.80 -5.38 2.92
N THR A 12 5.55 -5.74 3.95
CA THR A 12 7.01 -5.54 4.00
C THR A 12 7.71 -6.30 2.88
N MET A 13 7.37 -7.56 2.68
CA MET A 13 7.94 -8.38 1.61
C MET A 13 7.60 -7.83 0.21
N TYR A 14 6.37 -7.36 0.02
CA TYR A 14 5.98 -6.72 -1.24
C TYR A 14 6.80 -5.46 -1.54
N VAL A 15 7.03 -4.63 -0.53
CA VAL A 15 7.87 -3.43 -0.66
C VAL A 15 9.32 -3.81 -0.99
N LEU A 16 9.91 -4.79 -0.29
CA LEU A 16 11.25 -5.29 -0.56
C LEU A 16 11.38 -5.84 -1.98
N LYS A 17 10.42 -6.68 -2.42
CA LYS A 17 10.35 -7.20 -3.81
C LYS A 17 10.39 -6.07 -4.85
N LYS A 18 9.71 -4.96 -4.58
CA LYS A 18 9.68 -3.80 -5.49
C LYS A 18 10.95 -2.95 -5.45
N GLN A 19 11.66 -2.93 -4.32
CA GLN A 19 12.88 -2.13 -4.13
C GLN A 19 14.14 -2.85 -4.59
N VAL A 20 14.29 -4.10 -4.19
CA VAL A 20 15.55 -4.87 -4.33
C VAL A 20 15.42 -6.01 -5.34
N GLY A 21 14.21 -6.40 -5.71
CA GLY A 21 13.93 -7.52 -6.61
C GLY A 21 13.95 -8.89 -5.92
N GLU A 22 14.70 -9.06 -4.85
CA GLU A 22 14.75 -10.26 -4.04
C GLU A 22 14.25 -10.02 -2.62
N ILE A 23 13.75 -11.08 -1.98
CA ILE A 23 13.28 -11.04 -0.60
C ILE A 23 14.16 -11.97 0.22
N ARG A 24 14.83 -11.45 1.26
CA ARG A 24 15.68 -12.22 2.17
C ARG A 24 15.15 -12.10 3.59
N VAL A 25 15.33 -13.17 4.38
CA VAL A 25 14.95 -13.18 5.81
C VAL A 25 15.63 -12.04 6.58
N THR A 26 16.89 -11.75 6.25
CA THR A 26 17.66 -10.65 6.86
C THR A 26 17.01 -9.29 6.64
N ASP A 27 16.59 -9.00 5.41
CA ASP A 27 16.04 -7.71 5.02
C ASP A 27 14.66 -7.50 5.66
N ILE A 28 13.88 -8.59 5.77
CA ILE A 28 12.60 -8.56 6.49
C ILE A 28 12.83 -8.28 7.98
N ALA A 29 13.79 -9.01 8.61
CA ALA A 29 14.10 -8.87 10.02
C ALA A 29 14.55 -7.45 10.37
N GLU A 30 15.43 -6.86 9.56
CA GLU A 30 15.89 -5.48 9.70
C GLU A 30 14.74 -4.49 9.53
N LYS A 31 13.96 -4.62 8.45
CA LYS A 31 12.87 -3.68 8.16
C LYS A 31 11.73 -3.72 9.17
N MET A 32 11.50 -4.87 9.80
CA MET A 32 10.48 -5.06 10.83
C MET A 32 11.02 -4.91 12.27
N ASN A 33 12.31 -4.66 12.41
CA ASN A 33 13.01 -4.60 13.70
C ASN A 33 12.70 -5.81 14.59
N CYS A 34 12.85 -7.02 14.05
CA CYS A 34 12.56 -8.27 14.75
C CYS A 34 13.62 -9.34 14.48
N SER A 35 13.59 -10.43 15.23
CA SER A 35 14.55 -11.52 15.07
C SER A 35 14.29 -12.35 13.79
N LYS A 36 15.35 -12.94 13.20
CA LYS A 36 15.25 -13.87 12.07
C LYS A 36 14.35 -15.05 12.41
N ALA A 37 14.35 -15.52 13.64
CA ALA A 37 13.48 -16.60 14.12
C ALA A 37 11.99 -16.19 14.03
N SER A 38 11.65 -14.97 14.40
CA SER A 38 10.29 -14.43 14.27
C SER A 38 9.85 -14.33 12.81
N VAL A 39 10.76 -13.89 11.92
CA VAL A 39 10.52 -13.88 10.47
C VAL A 39 10.23 -15.29 9.95
N THR A 40 11.09 -16.26 10.28
CA THR A 40 10.94 -17.66 9.84
C THR A 40 9.60 -18.24 10.31
N LYS A 41 9.21 -18.00 11.56
CA LYS A 41 7.90 -18.43 12.08
C LYS A 41 6.75 -17.83 11.29
N SER A 42 6.82 -16.53 10.97
CA SER A 42 5.80 -15.84 10.18
C SER A 42 5.77 -16.33 8.74
N LEU A 43 6.92 -16.60 8.11
CA LEU A 43 7.00 -17.18 6.77
C LEU A 43 6.35 -18.56 6.71
N ASN A 44 6.57 -19.42 7.71
CA ASN A 44 5.92 -20.72 7.78
C ASN A 44 4.40 -20.59 7.88
N SER A 45 3.90 -19.69 8.75
CA SER A 45 2.46 -19.42 8.85
C SER A 45 1.87 -18.85 7.55
N LEU A 46 2.61 -18.02 6.82
CA LEU A 46 2.19 -17.50 5.52
C LEU A 46 2.24 -18.57 4.42
N LYS A 47 3.20 -19.50 4.48
CA LYS A 47 3.30 -20.66 3.58
C LYS A 47 2.11 -21.60 3.78
N GLU A 48 1.76 -21.92 5.02
CA GLU A 48 0.59 -22.74 5.36
C GLU A 48 -0.72 -22.13 4.82
N LYS A 49 -0.79 -20.80 4.73
CA LYS A 49 -1.93 -20.05 4.17
C LYS A 49 -1.86 -19.86 2.65
N GLY A 50 -0.85 -20.41 1.98
CA GLY A 50 -0.69 -20.28 0.53
C GLY A 50 -0.34 -18.86 0.03
N LEU A 51 0.18 -18.00 0.92
CA LEU A 51 0.51 -16.62 0.57
C LEU A 51 1.96 -16.43 0.17
N VAL A 52 2.84 -17.34 0.57
CA VAL A 52 4.27 -17.29 0.29
C VAL A 52 4.77 -18.67 -0.12
N ASN A 53 5.59 -18.72 -1.17
CA ASN A 53 6.42 -19.88 -1.42
C ASN A 53 7.75 -19.66 -0.71
N TYR A 54 8.05 -20.52 0.25
CA TYR A 54 9.25 -20.46 1.07
C TYR A 54 9.81 -21.85 1.31
N GLU A 55 11.08 -22.03 1.04
CA GLU A 55 11.87 -23.20 1.37
C GLU A 55 13.06 -22.79 2.24
N ALA A 56 13.45 -23.61 3.17
CA ALA A 56 14.61 -23.35 4.01
C ALA A 56 15.84 -23.14 3.12
N TYR A 57 16.49 -21.99 3.26
CA TYR A 57 17.60 -21.53 2.42
C TYR A 57 17.24 -21.23 0.94
N GLY A 58 15.96 -21.30 0.58
CA GLY A 58 15.46 -21.03 -0.75
C GLY A 58 14.98 -19.57 -0.94
N LYS A 59 14.54 -19.29 -2.15
CA LYS A 59 13.99 -18.00 -2.55
C LYS A 59 12.60 -17.81 -1.93
N ILE A 60 12.36 -16.62 -1.35
CA ILE A 60 11.04 -16.22 -0.86
C ILE A 60 10.29 -15.54 -2.02
N THR A 61 9.11 -16.04 -2.36
CA THR A 61 8.25 -15.42 -3.37
C THR A 61 6.83 -15.24 -2.85
N LEU A 62 6.22 -14.11 -3.18
CA LEU A 62 4.81 -13.82 -2.86
C LEU A 62 3.90 -14.41 -3.93
N THR A 63 2.79 -14.99 -3.51
CA THR A 63 1.71 -15.38 -4.42
C THR A 63 0.93 -14.15 -4.88
N LYS A 64 0.09 -14.31 -5.90
CA LYS A 64 -0.77 -13.22 -6.39
C LYS A 64 -1.70 -12.70 -5.29
N GLU A 65 -2.26 -13.60 -4.48
CA GLU A 65 -3.13 -13.22 -3.36
C GLU A 65 -2.38 -12.38 -2.32
N ALA A 66 -1.14 -12.73 -2.00
CA ALA A 66 -0.30 -11.92 -1.12
C ALA A 66 0.03 -10.54 -1.71
N ASP A 67 0.34 -10.47 -3.01
CA ASP A 67 0.53 -9.19 -3.70
C ASP A 67 -0.73 -8.32 -3.61
N ASP A 68 -1.92 -8.91 -3.71
CA ASP A 68 -3.21 -8.24 -3.61
C ASP A 68 -3.47 -7.69 -2.22
N ILE A 69 -3.21 -8.48 -1.19
CA ILE A 69 -3.31 -8.07 0.23
C ILE A 69 -2.35 -6.90 0.51
N ALA A 70 -1.10 -7.00 0.06
CA ALA A 70 -0.12 -5.93 0.26
C ALA A 70 -0.53 -4.63 -0.43
N GLN A 71 -1.02 -4.70 -1.66
CA GLN A 71 -1.47 -3.52 -2.39
C GLN A 71 -2.65 -2.84 -1.69
N LYS A 72 -3.64 -3.63 -1.25
CA LYS A 72 -4.78 -3.12 -0.49
C LYS A 72 -4.34 -2.41 0.79
N ALA A 73 -3.43 -3.00 1.56
CA ALA A 73 -2.91 -2.40 2.78
C ALA A 73 -2.14 -1.08 2.53
N LEU A 74 -1.41 -1.00 1.40
CA LEU A 74 -0.72 0.23 0.99
C LEU A 74 -1.70 1.31 0.54
N GLU A 75 -2.72 0.95 -0.25
CA GLU A 75 -3.74 1.89 -0.68
C GLU A 75 -4.55 2.44 0.49
N ALA A 76 -4.92 1.60 1.46
CA ALA A 76 -5.59 2.03 2.67
C ALA A 76 -4.76 3.05 3.45
N TYR A 77 -3.45 2.81 3.58
CA TYR A 77 -2.53 3.78 4.18
C TYR A 77 -2.50 5.10 3.41
N ASP A 78 -2.35 5.04 2.08
CA ASP A 78 -2.24 6.24 1.24
C ASP A 78 -3.51 7.10 1.30
N ILE A 79 -4.70 6.48 1.34
CA ILE A 79 -5.98 7.18 1.48
C ILE A 79 -6.03 7.93 2.82
N VAL A 80 -5.69 7.26 3.93
CA VAL A 80 -5.73 7.87 5.26
C VAL A 80 -4.64 8.92 5.43
N TYR A 81 -3.45 8.69 4.86
CA TYR A 81 -2.38 9.69 4.84
C TYR A 81 -2.80 10.97 4.09
N LEU A 82 -3.48 10.83 2.95
CA LEU A 82 -4.01 11.99 2.20
C LEU A 82 -5.01 12.79 3.03
N LEU A 83 -5.89 12.12 3.77
CA LEU A 83 -6.80 12.78 4.70
C LEU A 83 -6.02 13.67 5.68
N PHE A 84 -5.08 13.08 6.41
CA PHE A 84 -4.37 13.81 7.46
C PHE A 84 -3.43 14.89 6.89
N ASN A 85 -2.67 14.58 5.86
CA ASN A 85 -1.66 15.49 5.34
C ASN A 85 -2.23 16.57 4.41
N LYS A 86 -3.16 16.21 3.49
CA LYS A 86 -3.64 17.14 2.46
C LYS A 86 -4.93 17.85 2.82
N LEU A 87 -5.83 17.18 3.54
CA LEU A 87 -7.11 17.78 3.90
C LEU A 87 -7.04 18.45 5.29
N LEU A 88 -6.45 17.78 6.28
CA LEU A 88 -6.35 18.29 7.64
C LEU A 88 -5.03 19.05 7.92
N ASN A 89 -4.13 19.14 6.93
CA ASN A 89 -2.85 19.86 7.00
C ASN A 89 -1.95 19.44 8.19
N LEU A 90 -2.02 18.19 8.63
CA LEU A 90 -1.09 17.69 9.64
C LEU A 90 0.34 17.65 9.07
N PRO A 91 1.37 17.91 9.91
CA PRO A 91 2.76 17.67 9.55
C PRO A 91 3.00 16.23 9.04
N ASP A 92 3.95 16.08 8.14
CA ASP A 92 4.21 14.84 7.41
C ASP A 92 4.44 13.61 8.32
N ASP A 93 5.24 13.79 9.37
CA ASP A 93 5.53 12.77 10.39
C ASP A 93 4.26 12.35 11.16
N LYS A 94 3.51 13.32 11.68
CA LYS A 94 2.25 13.07 12.38
C LYS A 94 1.20 12.42 11.48
N ALA A 95 1.06 12.89 10.24
CA ALA A 95 0.13 12.33 9.28
C ALA A 95 0.45 10.85 8.97
N LYS A 96 1.73 10.48 8.91
CA LYS A 96 2.17 9.09 8.73
C LYS A 96 1.83 8.21 9.91
N ASP A 97 2.12 8.68 11.13
CA ASP A 97 1.84 7.93 12.35
C ASP A 97 0.34 7.69 12.52
N GLU A 98 -0.47 8.72 12.30
CA GLU A 98 -1.93 8.57 12.37
C GLU A 98 -2.48 7.67 11.25
N ALA A 99 -1.94 7.76 10.04
CA ALA A 99 -2.34 6.87 8.95
C ALA A 99 -2.08 5.39 9.26
N GLU A 100 -0.93 5.06 9.86
CA GLU A 100 -0.61 3.68 10.27
C GLU A 100 -1.55 3.14 11.35
N LYS A 101 -2.05 3.99 12.25
CA LYS A 101 -3.02 3.62 13.30
C LYS A 101 -4.42 3.45 12.71
N VAL A 102 -4.92 4.47 12.04
CA VAL A 102 -6.32 4.58 11.60
C VAL A 102 -6.66 3.58 10.49
N LYS A 103 -5.75 3.34 9.53
CA LYS A 103 -5.99 2.34 8.46
C LYS A 103 -6.34 0.95 8.98
N LYS A 104 -5.89 0.60 10.21
CA LYS A 104 -6.09 -0.72 10.81
C LYS A 104 -7.50 -0.94 11.34
N VAL A 105 -8.25 0.13 11.56
CA VAL A 105 -9.60 0.08 12.16
C VAL A 105 -10.71 0.45 11.18
N LEU A 106 -10.38 1.04 10.04
CA LEU A 106 -11.36 1.39 9.02
C LEU A 106 -11.83 0.16 8.25
N SER A 107 -13.13 0.09 7.99
CA SER A 107 -13.71 -0.89 7.07
C SER A 107 -13.42 -0.53 5.62
N ASP A 108 -13.52 -1.51 4.71
CA ASP A 108 -13.38 -1.28 3.28
C ASP A 108 -14.40 -0.25 2.76
N GLU A 109 -15.62 -0.26 3.29
CA GLU A 109 -16.66 0.70 2.94
C GLU A 109 -16.28 2.13 3.35
N ALA A 110 -15.76 2.30 4.56
CA ALA A 110 -15.27 3.59 5.04
C ALA A 110 -14.07 4.09 4.20
N LEU A 111 -13.13 3.20 3.86
CA LEU A 111 -12.00 3.54 2.99
C LEU A 111 -12.45 3.94 1.58
N ASN A 112 -13.43 3.23 1.01
CA ASN A 112 -13.98 3.55 -0.31
C ASN A 112 -14.69 4.91 -0.31
N SER A 113 -15.48 5.19 0.72
CA SER A 113 -16.18 6.46 0.88
C SER A 113 -15.19 7.62 1.06
N LEU A 114 -14.17 7.42 1.90
CA LEU A 114 -13.11 8.38 2.14
C LEU A 114 -12.30 8.66 0.85
N ALA A 115 -11.93 7.62 0.10
CA ALA A 115 -11.21 7.77 -1.15
C ALA A 115 -12.02 8.60 -2.18
N LYS A 116 -13.31 8.32 -2.33
CA LYS A 116 -14.19 9.07 -3.21
C LYS A 116 -14.24 10.55 -2.82
N TYR A 117 -14.44 10.82 -1.54
CA TYR A 117 -14.47 12.18 -1.00
C TYR A 117 -13.16 12.93 -1.26
N LEU A 118 -12.02 12.30 -0.92
CA LEU A 118 -10.70 12.89 -1.13
C LEU A 118 -10.39 13.14 -2.61
N HIS A 119 -10.70 12.19 -3.48
CA HIS A 119 -10.48 12.35 -4.92
C HIS A 119 -11.25 13.53 -5.49
N THR A 120 -12.50 13.71 -5.05
CA THR A 120 -13.34 14.83 -5.47
C THR A 120 -12.83 16.16 -4.91
N THR A 121 -12.57 16.20 -3.59
CA THR A 121 -12.17 17.43 -2.89
C THR A 121 -10.78 17.91 -3.32
N LEU A 122 -9.85 17.00 -3.60
CA LEU A 122 -8.51 17.33 -4.07
C LEU A 122 -8.44 17.52 -5.60
N GLY A 123 -9.56 17.43 -6.31
CA GLY A 123 -9.63 17.58 -7.76
C GLY A 123 -8.87 16.50 -8.54
N LEU A 124 -8.70 15.32 -7.94
CA LEU A 124 -7.98 14.21 -8.57
C LEU A 124 -8.83 13.47 -9.61
N VAL A 125 -10.15 13.50 -9.46
CA VAL A 125 -11.14 12.93 -10.39
C VAL A 125 -12.44 13.74 -10.37
N ASN A 126 -13.28 13.56 -11.40
CA ASN A 126 -14.60 14.19 -11.46
C ASN A 126 -15.59 13.50 -10.48
N LEU A 127 -16.75 14.12 -10.23
CA LEU A 127 -17.76 13.81 -9.22
C LEU A 127 -18.25 12.34 -9.17
N ASP A 128 -18.08 11.53 -10.22
CA ASP A 128 -18.54 10.14 -10.30
C ASP A 128 -17.44 9.11 -10.02
N CYS A 129 -16.63 9.31 -8.99
CA CYS A 129 -15.61 8.35 -8.62
C CYS A 129 -16.24 7.06 -8.05
N ARG A 130 -16.07 5.94 -8.77
CA ARG A 130 -16.49 4.59 -8.33
C ARG A 130 -15.30 3.77 -7.82
N TYR A 131 -14.46 4.40 -7.01
CA TYR A 131 -13.33 3.72 -6.41
C TYR A 131 -13.78 2.56 -5.52
N ASP A 132 -13.10 1.43 -5.66
CA ASP A 132 -13.26 0.25 -4.83
C ASP A 132 -11.88 -0.32 -4.49
N ILE A 133 -11.55 -0.35 -3.21
CA ILE A 133 -10.25 -0.81 -2.69
C ILE A 133 -10.00 -2.30 -3.00
N ASN A 134 -11.04 -3.10 -3.17
CA ASN A 134 -10.94 -4.52 -3.49
C ASN A 134 -10.70 -4.78 -4.99
N GLN A 135 -11.01 -3.82 -5.85
CA GLN A 135 -10.86 -3.93 -7.29
C GLN A 135 -9.60 -3.24 -7.83
N LYS A 136 -8.75 -2.69 -6.97
CA LYS A 136 -7.43 -2.08 -7.26
C LYS A 136 -7.43 -0.93 -8.27
N LYS A 137 -8.55 -0.63 -8.90
CA LYS A 137 -8.65 0.42 -9.92
C LYS A 137 -10.03 1.02 -9.87
N CYS A 138 -10.10 2.35 -9.89
CA CYS A 138 -11.34 3.02 -10.18
C CYS A 138 -11.78 2.66 -11.60
N ARG A 139 -12.93 1.98 -11.74
CA ARG A 139 -13.47 1.56 -13.05
C ARG A 139 -13.59 2.71 -14.04
N ASP A 140 -13.87 3.91 -13.56
CA ASP A 140 -14.03 5.09 -14.40
C ASP A 140 -12.68 5.72 -14.79
N CYS A 141 -11.65 5.60 -13.95
CA CYS A 141 -10.30 6.04 -14.30
C CYS A 141 -9.69 5.19 -15.40
N ILE A 142 -10.03 3.89 -15.48
CA ILE A 142 -9.59 3.01 -16.58
C ILE A 142 -10.24 3.42 -17.89
N LYS A 143 -11.56 3.64 -17.90
CA LYS A 143 -12.29 4.06 -19.10
C LYS A 143 -11.83 5.43 -19.62
N ARG A 144 -11.44 6.34 -18.73
CA ARG A 144 -10.94 7.68 -19.12
C ARG A 144 -9.51 7.66 -19.62
N ASN A 145 -8.65 6.76 -19.17
CA ASN A 145 -7.30 6.58 -19.72
C ASN A 145 -7.36 6.08 -21.18
N THR A 146 -8.42 5.39 -21.57
CA THR A 146 -8.65 5.03 -22.98
C THR A 146 -9.23 6.18 -23.83
N VAL A 147 -9.81 7.21 -23.20
CA VAL A 147 -10.48 8.34 -23.89
C VAL A 147 -9.70 9.66 -23.80
N LYS A 148 -8.76 9.81 -22.86
CA LYS A 148 -8.03 11.07 -22.63
C LYS A 148 -6.51 10.92 -22.75
N GLN A 149 -6.02 10.56 -23.90
CA GLN A 149 -4.64 10.89 -24.28
C GLN A 149 -4.42 12.41 -24.49
N ASN A 150 -5.45 13.24 -24.30
CA ASN A 150 -5.41 14.68 -24.60
C ASN A 150 -5.63 15.64 -23.42
N ASN A 151 -5.64 15.19 -22.13
CA ASN A 151 -5.71 16.14 -21.01
C ASN A 151 -4.65 15.81 -19.94
N GLU A 152 -3.47 16.34 -20.17
CA GLU A 152 -2.23 16.13 -19.40
C GLU A 152 -2.23 16.60 -17.92
N TRP A 153 -3.31 17.17 -17.39
CA TRP A 153 -3.32 17.80 -16.06
C TRP A 153 -3.73 16.85 -14.91
N GLY A 154 -4.71 15.98 -15.12
CA GLY A 154 -5.20 15.06 -14.08
C GLY A 154 -4.21 13.94 -13.74
N GLU A 155 -3.62 13.34 -14.78
CA GLU A 155 -2.66 12.24 -14.63
C GLU A 155 -1.34 12.68 -14.00
N ARG A 156 -0.87 13.89 -14.34
CA ARG A 156 0.35 14.47 -13.75
C ARG A 156 0.22 14.74 -12.25
N LYS A 157 -0.95 15.18 -11.76
CA LYS A 157 -1.18 15.40 -10.33
C LYS A 157 -1.26 14.08 -9.55
N TYR A 158 -2.01 13.10 -10.06
CA TYR A 158 -2.16 11.80 -9.38
C TYR A 158 -0.86 10.98 -9.42
N ALA A 159 -0.20 10.91 -10.56
CA ALA A 159 1.11 10.28 -10.69
C ALA A 159 2.19 11.01 -9.86
N ARG A 160 2.11 12.33 -9.75
CA ARG A 160 3.01 13.14 -8.91
C ARG A 160 2.76 12.91 -7.43
N VAL A 161 1.50 12.79 -6.97
CA VAL A 161 1.13 12.46 -5.58
C VAL A 161 1.56 11.02 -5.25
N LYS A 162 1.27 10.05 -6.10
CA LYS A 162 1.68 8.66 -5.93
C LYS A 162 3.21 8.50 -5.98
N ARG A 163 3.88 9.16 -6.92
CA ARG A 163 5.35 9.18 -7.04
C ARG A 163 6.02 9.94 -5.90
N TYR A 164 5.43 11.05 -5.44
CA TYR A 164 5.91 11.83 -4.30
C TYR A 164 5.77 11.08 -2.99
N MET A 165 4.65 10.38 -2.75
CA MET A 165 4.46 9.52 -1.58
C MET A 165 5.42 8.33 -1.61
N PHE A 166 5.59 7.69 -2.77
CA PHE A 166 6.49 6.58 -2.96
C PHE A 166 7.96 7.01 -2.81
N TRP A 167 8.34 8.15 -3.39
CA TRP A 167 9.70 8.69 -3.38
C TRP A 167 10.12 9.25 -2.01
N LYS A 168 9.25 10.00 -1.31
CA LYS A 168 9.54 10.45 0.07
C LYS A 168 9.56 9.32 1.09
N ARG A 169 8.78 8.28 0.87
CA ARG A 169 8.84 7.05 1.66
C ARG A 169 10.17 6.33 1.46
N TRP A 170 10.76 6.45 0.27
CA TRP A 170 12.03 5.85 -0.10
C TRP A 170 13.23 6.60 0.50
N GLN A 171 13.27 7.93 0.43
CA GLN A 171 14.40 8.75 0.90
C GLN A 171 14.63 8.74 2.41
N LYS A 172 13.61 8.53 3.26
CA LYS A 172 13.78 8.51 4.73
C LYS A 172 14.20 7.15 5.30
N ASN A 173 14.31 6.11 4.48
CA ASN A 173 14.74 4.78 4.90
C ASN A 173 16.18 4.45 4.45
N THR A 174 16.97 5.44 4.01
CA THR A 174 18.35 5.28 3.54
C THR A 174 19.38 5.98 4.45
N TRP A 175 19.02 6.21 5.74
CA TRP A 175 20.00 6.61 6.78
C TRP A 175 19.79 5.76 8.03
#